data_4134a015da54003982c5fdd487cd8703
#
_entry.id   4134a015da54003982c5fdd487cd8703
#
_cell.length_a   1.000
_cell.length_b   1.000
_cell.length_c   1.000
_cell.angle_alpha   90.00
_cell.angle_beta   90.00
_cell.angle_gamma   90.00
#
_symmetry.space_group_name_H-M   'P 1'
#
loop_
_entity.id
_entity.type
_entity.pdbx_description
1 polymer ?
#
loop_
_entity_poly.entity_id
_entity_poly.type
_entity_poly.pdbx_seq_one_letter_code
_entity_poly.pdbx_strand_id
1 'polypeptide(L)'
;MEDIIYFNTYRDGKNLNVYMGVYNIFMLCNKNRVTFIHGNVHYPAEGGDFVIWPSSKSCDGIEYSDELDADVLLVSDYFLDLYRPKQVSDAQGYVYLTNNPIIRGTVKSLAREKTIIENDFINILRHSYTFQEYLGEQIAGTLLRVLLYDIWTYFHQLTMKYQDEGLPSLHFARFLLEARYNCSKHRDVAWYANKVGVTPKYLTEVSKDATNRPAGDWIDEYASIILRKELSAENLSLTDLAKEMNFSSLPAFTRYVKRVLGCSPSEFRDSLKKKYVFVEKLPSE
;
A
#
# COMPACT_ATOMS: atom_id res chain seq x y z
N MET A 1 -2.31 -17.82 4.05
CA MET A 1 -1.86 -16.55 4.65
C MET A 1 -3.13 -15.89 5.15
N GLU A 2 -3.18 -15.46 6.38
CA GLU A 2 -4.35 -14.76 6.89
C GLU A 2 -4.48 -13.42 6.16
N ASP A 3 -5.69 -13.04 5.77
CA ASP A 3 -5.94 -11.80 5.04
C ASP A 3 -5.93 -10.57 5.94
N ILE A 4 -6.22 -10.77 7.22
CA ILE A 4 -6.16 -9.76 8.26
C ILE A 4 -5.47 -10.34 9.49
N ILE A 5 -4.49 -9.61 10.04
CA ILE A 5 -3.80 -9.95 11.28
C ILE A 5 -3.84 -8.72 12.18
N TYR A 6 -4.22 -8.92 13.44
CA TYR A 6 -4.16 -7.89 14.47
C TYR A 6 -3.21 -8.28 15.60
N PHE A 7 -2.47 -7.32 16.10
CA PHE A 7 -1.68 -7.44 17.33
C PHE A 7 -1.35 -6.06 17.94
N ASN A 8 -0.99 -6.06 19.21
CA ASN A 8 -0.37 -4.91 19.85
C ASN A 8 1.12 -5.17 20.04
N THR A 9 1.98 -4.23 19.66
CA THR A 9 3.44 -4.41 19.67
C THR A 9 4.00 -4.72 21.04
N TYR A 10 3.54 -4.02 22.09
CA TYR A 10 4.01 -4.19 23.46
C TYR A 10 3.49 -5.48 24.10
N ARG A 11 2.18 -5.71 23.97
CA ARG A 11 1.52 -6.86 24.59
C ARG A 11 1.92 -8.19 23.94
N ASP A 12 2.02 -8.21 22.61
CA ASP A 12 2.16 -9.45 21.85
C ASP A 12 3.62 -9.69 21.39
N GLY A 13 4.53 -8.72 21.61
CA GLY A 13 5.97 -8.85 21.33
C GLY A 13 6.33 -9.13 19.86
N LYS A 14 5.45 -8.81 18.92
CA LYS A 14 5.64 -9.13 17.49
C LYS A 14 6.55 -8.12 16.81
N ASN A 15 7.45 -8.62 15.97
CA ASN A 15 8.38 -7.80 15.21
C ASN A 15 7.74 -7.28 13.90
N LEU A 16 7.56 -5.97 13.80
CA LEU A 16 6.98 -5.30 12.65
C LEU A 16 7.76 -5.53 11.34
N ASN A 17 9.09 -5.65 11.41
CA ASN A 17 9.95 -5.82 10.23
C ASN A 17 9.62 -7.10 9.42
N VAL A 18 9.07 -8.12 10.06
CA VAL A 18 8.70 -9.39 9.41
C VAL A 18 7.58 -9.23 8.38
N TYR A 19 6.71 -8.23 8.58
CA TYR A 19 5.50 -8.03 7.77
C TYR A 19 5.68 -7.02 6.62
N MET A 20 6.85 -6.36 6.55
CA MET A 20 7.14 -5.36 5.53
C MET A 20 7.13 -5.94 4.12
N GLY A 21 6.51 -5.21 3.19
CA GLY A 21 6.40 -5.63 1.79
C GLY A 21 5.48 -6.84 1.56
N VAL A 22 4.80 -7.33 2.61
CA VAL A 22 3.85 -8.45 2.55
C VAL A 22 2.43 -7.97 2.80
N TYR A 23 2.27 -7.06 3.77
CA TYR A 23 0.99 -6.51 4.19
C TYR A 23 0.95 -5.00 4.09
N ASN A 24 -0.24 -4.47 3.89
CA ASN A 24 -0.53 -3.06 4.17
C ASN A 24 -0.66 -2.89 5.68
N ILE A 25 0.09 -1.96 6.25
CA ILE A 25 0.12 -1.72 7.69
C ILE A 25 -0.75 -0.51 8.00
N PHE A 26 -1.76 -0.71 8.85
CA PHE A 26 -2.49 0.34 9.54
C PHE A 26 -2.11 0.27 11.01
N MET A 27 -1.62 1.36 11.57
CA MET A 27 -1.09 1.36 12.93
C MET A 27 -1.47 2.62 13.67
N LEU A 28 -1.98 2.47 14.88
CA LEU A 28 -2.18 3.55 15.83
C LEU A 28 -1.07 3.50 16.89
N CYS A 29 -0.23 4.51 16.92
CA CYS A 29 0.79 4.65 17.93
C CYS A 29 0.14 5.14 19.25
N ASN A 30 0.17 4.33 20.30
CA ASN A 30 -0.36 4.69 21.61
C ASN A 30 0.69 5.40 22.47
N LYS A 31 1.93 4.85 22.52
CA LYS A 31 3.06 5.38 23.28
C LYS A 31 4.36 5.13 22.57
N ASN A 32 5.32 5.98 22.87
CA ASN A 32 6.68 5.95 22.35
C ASN A 32 6.75 6.22 20.84
N ARG A 33 7.90 5.97 20.25
CA ARG A 33 8.21 6.38 18.88
C ARG A 33 8.59 5.17 18.04
N VAL A 34 8.14 5.20 16.78
CA VAL A 34 8.55 4.28 15.71
C VAL A 34 9.01 5.11 14.52
N THR A 35 10.03 4.64 13.80
CA THR A 35 10.52 5.31 12.59
C THR A 35 10.56 4.30 11.45
N PHE A 36 9.80 4.56 10.38
CA PHE A 36 9.87 3.81 9.13
C PHE A 36 10.95 4.43 8.23
N ILE A 37 11.79 3.61 7.61
CA ILE A 37 12.89 4.06 6.77
C ILE A 37 12.62 3.63 5.32
N HIS A 38 12.70 4.60 4.39
CA HIS A 38 12.59 4.35 2.95
C HIS A 38 13.66 5.16 2.21
N GLY A 39 14.68 4.51 1.68
CA GLY A 39 15.87 5.17 1.17
C GLY A 39 16.54 6.02 2.25
N ASN A 40 16.77 7.28 1.95
CA ASN A 40 17.32 8.26 2.90
C ASN A 40 16.24 9.03 3.68
N VAL A 41 14.97 8.66 3.54
CA VAL A 41 13.85 9.36 4.20
C VAL A 41 13.38 8.58 5.42
N HIS A 42 13.34 9.27 6.54
CA HIS A 42 12.86 8.77 7.81
C HIS A 42 11.46 9.32 8.10
N TYR A 43 10.53 8.43 8.41
CA TYR A 43 9.14 8.73 8.73
C TYR A 43 8.88 8.43 10.21
N PRO A 44 9.15 9.37 11.12
CA PRO A 44 8.88 9.17 12.54
C PRO A 44 7.39 9.31 12.84
N ALA A 45 6.85 8.39 13.66
CA ALA A 45 5.52 8.47 14.25
C ALA A 45 5.63 8.34 15.77
N GLU A 46 4.76 9.05 16.47
CA GLU A 46 4.76 9.17 17.95
C GLU A 46 3.35 8.88 18.49
N GLY A 47 3.22 8.82 19.80
CA GLY A 47 1.94 8.59 20.45
C GLY A 47 0.84 9.54 19.95
N GLY A 48 -0.27 8.97 19.50
CA GLY A 48 -1.38 9.68 18.87
C GLY A 48 -1.29 9.80 17.34
N ASP A 49 -0.21 9.34 16.70
CA ASP A 49 -0.11 9.31 15.24
C ASP A 49 -0.72 8.03 14.67
N PHE A 50 -1.39 8.15 13.52
CA PHE A 50 -1.91 7.02 12.77
C PHE A 50 -1.08 6.82 11.51
N VAL A 51 -0.52 5.62 11.34
CA VAL A 51 0.36 5.26 10.22
C VAL A 51 -0.40 4.39 9.23
N ILE A 52 -0.24 4.70 7.94
CA ILE A 52 -0.72 3.88 6.82
C ILE A 52 0.48 3.60 5.93
N TRP A 53 1.02 2.39 6.00
CA TRP A 53 2.16 1.99 5.18
C TRP A 53 1.75 0.93 4.17
N PRO A 54 1.64 1.28 2.87
CA PRO A 54 1.26 0.33 1.83
C PRO A 54 2.31 -0.76 1.65
N SER A 55 1.88 -1.99 1.35
CA SER A 55 2.76 -3.12 1.00
C SER A 55 3.66 -2.82 -0.21
N SER A 56 3.16 -2.00 -1.14
CA SER A 56 3.88 -1.55 -2.33
C SER A 56 4.99 -0.55 -2.04
N LYS A 57 4.93 0.18 -0.92
CA LYS A 57 5.98 1.10 -0.51
C LYS A 57 7.11 0.31 0.14
N SER A 58 8.29 0.30 -0.51
CA SER A 58 9.45 -0.35 0.09
C SER A 58 9.77 0.27 1.45
N CYS A 59 10.24 -0.55 2.37
CA CYS A 59 10.73 -0.12 3.66
C CYS A 59 12.03 -0.86 3.93
N ASP A 60 13.09 -0.10 4.16
CA ASP A 60 14.42 -0.67 4.38
C ASP A 60 14.59 -1.12 5.83
N GLY A 61 13.75 -0.62 6.73
CA GLY A 61 13.68 -1.01 8.12
C GLY A 61 12.68 -0.21 8.93
N ILE A 62 12.33 -0.74 10.10
CA ILE A 62 11.55 -0.03 11.11
C ILE A 62 12.36 -0.04 12.40
N GLU A 63 12.62 1.15 12.94
CA GLU A 63 13.34 1.36 14.20
C GLU A 63 12.34 1.71 15.30
N TYR A 64 12.36 0.95 16.39
CA TYR A 64 11.56 1.19 17.59
C TYR A 64 12.16 0.46 18.78
N SER A 65 11.80 0.90 20.01
CA SER A 65 12.17 0.21 21.24
C SER A 65 11.17 -0.89 21.59
N ASP A 66 11.57 -1.82 22.42
CA ASP A 66 10.69 -2.87 22.97
C ASP A 66 9.49 -2.30 23.77
N GLU A 67 9.58 -1.03 24.18
CA GLU A 67 8.51 -0.32 24.88
C GLU A 67 7.49 0.34 23.93
N LEU A 68 7.62 0.17 22.60
CA LEU A 68 6.63 0.70 21.66
C LEU A 68 5.27 0.07 21.96
N ASP A 69 4.29 0.90 22.27
CA ASP A 69 2.89 0.50 22.40
C ASP A 69 2.12 1.04 21.18
N ALA A 70 1.79 0.15 20.26
CA ALA A 70 1.02 0.45 19.06
C ALA A 70 0.09 -0.71 18.70
N ASP A 71 -1.14 -0.36 18.35
CA ASP A 71 -2.10 -1.31 17.78
C ASP A 71 -1.90 -1.40 16.29
N VAL A 72 -1.73 -2.61 15.77
CA VAL A 72 -1.36 -2.88 14.38
C VAL A 72 -2.39 -3.77 13.73
N LEU A 73 -2.89 -3.34 12.58
CA LEU A 73 -3.73 -4.12 11.67
C LEU A 73 -2.96 -4.33 10.37
N LEU A 74 -2.70 -5.58 10.04
CA LEU A 74 -2.09 -5.99 8.79
C LEU A 74 -3.19 -6.46 7.84
N VAL A 75 -3.20 -5.95 6.63
CA VAL A 75 -4.20 -6.28 5.61
C VAL A 75 -3.50 -6.75 4.35
N SER A 76 -3.84 -7.95 3.85
CA SER A 76 -3.30 -8.46 2.59
C SER A 76 -3.73 -7.57 1.42
N ASP A 77 -2.94 -7.55 0.34
CA ASP A 77 -3.32 -6.82 -0.89
C ASP A 77 -4.62 -7.36 -1.48
N TYR A 78 -4.83 -8.68 -1.40
CA TYR A 78 -6.05 -9.32 -1.86
C TYR A 78 -7.28 -8.80 -1.12
N PHE A 79 -7.24 -8.79 0.21
CA PHE A 79 -8.35 -8.33 1.03
C PHE A 79 -8.60 -6.83 0.88
N LEU A 80 -7.53 -6.04 0.82
CA LEU A 80 -7.62 -4.61 0.57
C LEU A 80 -8.28 -4.32 -0.78
N ASP A 81 -7.91 -5.05 -1.85
CA ASP A 81 -8.49 -4.89 -3.18
C ASP A 81 -9.97 -5.29 -3.25
N LEU A 82 -10.37 -6.33 -2.49
CA LEU A 82 -11.76 -6.80 -2.44
C LEU A 82 -12.70 -5.75 -1.82
N TYR A 83 -12.24 -5.07 -0.77
CA TYR A 83 -13.06 -4.13 0.00
C TYR A 83 -12.77 -2.66 -0.28
N ARG A 84 -11.72 -2.36 -1.02
CA ARG A 84 -11.37 -0.98 -1.38
C ARG A 84 -12.50 -0.28 -2.14
N PRO A 85 -12.81 1.00 -1.80
CA PRO A 85 -13.77 1.80 -2.55
C PRO A 85 -13.36 1.92 -4.02
N LYS A 86 -14.21 1.45 -4.95
CA LYS A 86 -13.92 1.48 -6.40
C LYS A 86 -14.13 2.87 -7.00
N GLN A 87 -14.91 3.71 -6.34
CA GLN A 87 -15.33 5.04 -6.82
C GLN A 87 -14.39 6.16 -6.39
N VAL A 88 -13.44 5.88 -5.51
CA VAL A 88 -12.50 6.91 -5.06
C VAL A 88 -11.44 7.09 -6.14
N SER A 89 -11.63 8.15 -6.93
CA SER A 89 -10.74 8.54 -8.02
C SER A 89 -9.73 9.62 -7.61
N ASP A 90 -9.55 9.85 -6.31
CA ASP A 90 -8.66 10.89 -5.82
C ASP A 90 -7.19 10.44 -5.88
N ALA A 91 -6.61 10.61 -7.07
CA ALA A 91 -5.21 10.35 -7.29
C ALA A 91 -4.31 11.30 -6.49
N GLN A 92 -4.78 12.50 -6.16
CA GLN A 92 -4.03 13.47 -5.34
C GLN A 92 -3.89 12.96 -3.91
N GLY A 93 -4.99 12.47 -3.32
CA GLY A 93 -4.96 11.86 -1.99
C GLY A 93 -4.04 10.66 -1.93
N TYR A 94 -4.03 9.81 -2.96
CA TYR A 94 -3.12 8.66 -3.03
C TYR A 94 -1.65 9.08 -3.09
N VAL A 95 -1.31 10.06 -3.91
CA VAL A 95 0.07 10.61 -3.99
C VAL A 95 0.47 11.22 -2.65
N TYR A 96 -0.44 11.97 -2.04
CA TYR A 96 -0.18 12.55 -0.74
C TYR A 96 0.09 11.45 0.31
N LEU A 97 -0.75 10.42 0.38
CA LEU A 97 -0.58 9.28 1.29
C LEU A 97 0.75 8.56 1.09
N THR A 98 1.14 8.26 -0.16
CA THR A 98 2.40 7.56 -0.42
C THR A 98 3.64 8.36 -0.02
N ASN A 99 3.57 9.68 -0.07
CA ASN A 99 4.64 10.57 0.38
C ASN A 99 4.54 10.92 1.88
N ASN A 100 3.33 10.87 2.46
CA ASN A 100 3.06 11.21 3.85
C ASN A 100 2.23 10.10 4.52
N PRO A 101 2.83 8.93 4.82
CA PRO A 101 2.10 7.77 5.34
C PRO A 101 1.66 7.91 6.80
N ILE A 102 1.83 9.10 7.39
CA ILE A 102 1.51 9.37 8.80
C ILE A 102 0.48 10.48 8.91
N ILE A 103 -0.67 10.14 9.48
CA ILE A 103 -1.71 11.09 9.87
C ILE A 103 -1.39 11.59 11.28
N ARG A 104 -0.94 12.84 11.38
CA ARG A 104 -0.48 13.41 12.65
C ARG A 104 -1.61 13.99 13.48
N GLY A 105 -1.52 13.80 14.79
CA GLY A 105 -2.42 14.41 15.77
C GLY A 105 -2.33 15.94 15.86
N THR A 106 -1.27 16.52 15.30
CA THR A 106 -1.00 17.97 15.39
C THR A 106 -1.79 18.82 14.40
N VAL A 107 -2.46 18.23 13.41
CA VAL A 107 -3.29 18.99 12.45
C VAL A 107 -4.63 19.35 13.08
N LYS A 108 -4.67 20.36 13.93
CA LYS A 108 -5.85 20.80 14.69
C LYS A 108 -7.11 20.99 13.83
N SER A 109 -6.96 21.42 12.59
CA SER A 109 -8.08 21.69 11.68
C SER A 109 -8.75 20.42 11.13
N LEU A 110 -8.14 19.26 11.29
CA LEU A 110 -8.66 17.94 10.87
C LEU A 110 -8.72 16.96 12.05
N ALA A 111 -8.76 17.49 13.27
CA ALA A 111 -8.79 16.67 14.49
C ALA A 111 -10.04 15.78 14.56
N ARG A 112 -11.17 16.26 14.04
CA ARG A 112 -12.42 15.50 13.99
C ARG A 112 -12.29 14.30 13.04
N GLU A 113 -11.77 14.50 11.86
CA GLU A 113 -11.60 13.47 10.83
C GLU A 113 -10.60 12.41 11.32
N LYS A 114 -9.52 12.83 11.97
CA LYS A 114 -8.57 11.93 12.60
C LYS A 114 -9.23 11.07 13.68
N THR A 115 -10.04 11.67 14.56
CA THR A 115 -10.79 10.93 15.60
C THR A 115 -11.76 9.91 14.99
N ILE A 116 -12.39 10.21 13.84
CA ILE A 116 -13.24 9.26 13.12
C ILE A 116 -12.41 8.07 12.66
N ILE A 117 -11.28 8.32 11.98
CA ILE A 117 -10.36 7.26 11.51
C ILE A 117 -9.90 6.36 12.67
N GLU A 118 -9.53 6.96 13.81
CA GLU A 118 -9.12 6.20 15.00
C GLU A 118 -10.27 5.32 15.55
N ASN A 119 -11.48 5.85 15.62
CA ASN A 119 -12.65 5.10 16.07
C ASN A 119 -13.00 3.94 15.14
N ASP A 120 -12.93 4.14 13.83
CA ASP A 120 -13.16 3.08 12.85
C ASP A 120 -12.10 1.99 12.95
N PHE A 121 -10.85 2.38 13.10
CA PHE A 121 -9.75 1.44 13.33
C PHE A 121 -9.98 0.62 14.61
N ILE A 122 -10.31 1.28 15.73
CA ILE A 122 -10.63 0.61 17.00
C ILE A 122 -11.84 -0.33 16.84
N ASN A 123 -12.84 0.04 16.05
CA ASN A 123 -13.99 -0.83 15.78
C ASN A 123 -13.56 -2.11 15.03
N ILE A 124 -12.68 -2.01 14.05
CA ILE A 124 -12.10 -3.20 13.39
C ILE A 124 -11.41 -4.09 14.43
N LEU A 125 -10.61 -3.51 15.31
CA LEU A 125 -9.89 -4.25 16.35
C LEU A 125 -10.84 -4.96 17.31
N ARG A 126 -11.95 -4.32 17.70
CA ARG A 126 -12.97 -4.93 18.58
C ARG A 126 -13.64 -6.15 17.95
N HIS A 127 -13.77 -6.15 16.63
CA HIS A 127 -14.33 -7.26 15.88
C HIS A 127 -13.28 -8.31 15.48
N SER A 128 -11.99 -8.10 15.76
CA SER A 128 -10.92 -9.02 15.35
C SER A 128 -11.09 -10.43 15.89
N TYR A 129 -11.68 -10.60 17.08
CA TYR A 129 -11.97 -11.90 17.68
C TYR A 129 -13.08 -12.69 16.95
N THR A 130 -13.88 -12.02 16.13
CA THR A 130 -14.99 -12.63 15.38
C THR A 130 -14.67 -12.90 13.92
N PHE A 131 -13.44 -12.59 13.46
CA PHE A 131 -13.08 -12.75 12.04
C PHE A 131 -13.15 -14.20 11.54
N GLN A 132 -13.02 -15.18 12.44
CA GLN A 132 -13.17 -16.61 12.13
C GLN A 132 -14.60 -17.12 12.28
N GLU A 133 -15.54 -16.30 12.75
CA GLU A 133 -16.93 -16.64 12.90
C GLU A 133 -17.71 -16.47 11.59
N TYR A 134 -18.94 -16.98 11.59
CA TYR A 134 -19.87 -16.79 10.47
C TYR A 134 -20.08 -15.30 10.19
N LEU A 135 -19.84 -14.87 8.93
CA LEU A 135 -19.82 -13.49 8.47
C LEU A 135 -18.67 -12.60 9.00
N GLY A 136 -17.70 -13.14 9.72
CA GLY A 136 -16.58 -12.36 10.27
C GLY A 136 -15.77 -11.64 9.20
N GLU A 137 -15.48 -12.31 8.08
CA GLU A 137 -14.78 -11.69 6.93
C GLU A 137 -15.58 -10.53 6.33
N GLN A 138 -16.89 -10.70 6.17
CA GLN A 138 -17.76 -9.65 5.61
C GLN A 138 -17.86 -8.43 6.54
N ILE A 139 -17.91 -8.67 7.85
CA ILE A 139 -17.89 -7.60 8.86
C ILE A 139 -16.57 -6.85 8.80
N ALA A 140 -15.45 -7.57 8.85
CA ALA A 140 -14.11 -6.96 8.76
C ALA A 140 -13.92 -6.15 7.49
N GLY A 141 -14.32 -6.69 6.34
CA GLY A 141 -14.23 -6.01 5.05
C GLY A 141 -15.13 -4.78 4.96
N THR A 142 -16.32 -4.82 5.57
CA THR A 142 -17.21 -3.67 5.62
C THR A 142 -16.64 -2.55 6.48
N LEU A 143 -16.14 -2.88 7.66
CA LEU A 143 -15.47 -1.93 8.55
C LEU A 143 -14.21 -1.34 7.91
N LEU A 144 -13.39 -2.18 7.25
CA LEU A 144 -12.23 -1.71 6.50
C LEU A 144 -12.64 -0.72 5.39
N ARG A 145 -13.74 -0.99 4.69
CA ARG A 145 -14.25 -0.07 3.67
C ARG A 145 -14.65 1.28 4.24
N VAL A 146 -15.30 1.31 5.42
CA VAL A 146 -15.64 2.56 6.12
C VAL A 146 -14.36 3.31 6.46
N LEU A 147 -13.41 2.66 7.12
CA LEU A 147 -12.11 3.25 7.46
C LEU A 147 -11.42 3.86 6.22
N LEU A 148 -11.43 3.15 5.09
CA LEU A 148 -10.83 3.65 3.86
C LEU A 148 -11.55 4.87 3.29
N TYR A 149 -12.89 4.96 3.39
CA TYR A 149 -13.63 6.17 3.00
C TYR A 149 -13.26 7.37 3.86
N ASP A 150 -13.11 7.17 5.17
CA ASP A 150 -12.78 8.27 6.09
C ASP A 150 -11.32 8.70 5.94
N ILE A 151 -10.39 7.78 5.70
CA ILE A 151 -9.01 8.09 5.32
C ILE A 151 -8.99 8.95 4.03
N TRP A 152 -9.77 8.57 3.01
CA TRP A 152 -9.84 9.34 1.76
C TRP A 152 -10.48 10.71 1.98
N THR A 153 -11.52 10.81 2.80
CA THR A 153 -12.15 12.09 3.16
C THR A 153 -11.16 13.01 3.86
N TYR A 154 -10.36 12.48 4.78
CA TYR A 154 -9.28 13.21 5.43
C TYR A 154 -8.27 13.76 4.42
N PHE A 155 -7.76 12.92 3.53
CA PHE A 155 -6.80 13.34 2.52
C PHE A 155 -7.39 14.32 1.51
N HIS A 156 -8.63 14.13 1.09
CA HIS A 156 -9.33 15.07 0.22
C HIS A 156 -9.42 16.45 0.86
N GLN A 157 -9.85 16.55 2.11
CA GLN A 157 -9.92 17.82 2.83
C GLN A 157 -8.54 18.45 3.02
N LEU A 158 -7.53 17.63 3.28
CA LEU A 158 -6.15 18.08 3.40
C LEU A 158 -5.64 18.68 2.06
N THR A 159 -5.87 17.97 0.95
CA THR A 159 -5.46 18.41 -0.38
C THR A 159 -6.20 19.68 -0.83
N MET A 160 -7.51 19.78 -0.55
CA MET A 160 -8.29 21.00 -0.86
C MET A 160 -7.77 22.22 -0.07
N LYS A 161 -7.29 22.01 1.14
CA LYS A 161 -6.79 23.09 2.00
C LYS A 161 -5.42 23.60 1.58
N TYR A 162 -4.59 22.73 0.98
CA TYR A 162 -3.23 23.04 0.55
C TYR A 162 -3.12 23.16 -0.98
N GLN A 163 -4.23 23.40 -1.70
CA GLN A 163 -4.24 23.56 -3.16
C GLN A 163 -3.30 24.67 -3.66
N ASP A 164 -2.98 25.65 -2.84
CA ASP A 164 -2.07 26.76 -3.17
C ASP A 164 -0.60 26.42 -2.95
N GLU A 165 -0.25 25.25 -2.39
CA GLU A 165 1.13 24.91 -2.00
C GLU A 165 1.82 23.88 -2.93
N GLY A 166 1.40 23.77 -4.20
CA GLY A 166 2.11 22.96 -5.19
C GLY A 166 1.71 21.49 -5.25
N LEU A 167 0.43 21.19 -5.09
CA LEU A 167 -0.10 19.85 -5.33
C LEU A 167 0.11 19.40 -6.79
N PRO A 168 0.17 18.07 -7.04
CA PRO A 168 0.34 17.51 -8.38
C PRO A 168 -0.66 18.11 -9.37
N SER A 169 -0.19 18.40 -10.58
CA SER A 169 -1.07 18.91 -11.63
C SER A 169 -2.20 17.93 -11.92
N LEU A 170 -3.30 18.43 -12.46
CA LEU A 170 -4.43 17.60 -12.89
C LEU A 170 -3.99 16.49 -13.88
N HIS A 171 -3.00 16.75 -14.73
CA HIS A 171 -2.43 15.77 -15.64
C HIS A 171 -1.74 14.62 -14.92
N PHE A 172 -1.00 14.94 -13.84
CA PHE A 172 -0.34 13.91 -13.03
C PHE A 172 -1.38 13.06 -12.26
N ALA A 173 -2.40 13.68 -11.70
CA ALA A 173 -3.48 12.96 -11.03
C ALA A 173 -4.21 12.00 -11.98
N ARG A 174 -4.55 12.47 -13.20
CA ARG A 174 -5.15 11.62 -14.26
C ARG A 174 -4.21 10.49 -14.69
N PHE A 175 -2.91 10.80 -14.83
CA PHE A 175 -1.91 9.78 -15.14
C PHE A 175 -1.87 8.66 -14.09
N LEU A 176 -1.88 8.98 -12.80
CA LEU A 176 -1.85 7.96 -11.74
C LEU A 176 -3.08 7.05 -11.80
N LEU A 177 -4.27 7.62 -12.08
CA LEU A 177 -5.48 6.83 -12.29
C LEU A 177 -5.33 5.87 -13.47
N GLU A 178 -4.89 6.39 -14.62
CA GLU A 178 -4.67 5.56 -15.81
C GLU A 178 -3.60 4.48 -15.56
N ALA A 179 -2.50 4.83 -14.88
CA ALA A 179 -1.43 3.89 -14.55
C ALA A 179 -1.95 2.75 -13.68
N ARG A 180 -2.72 3.05 -12.66
CA ARG A 180 -3.30 2.06 -11.74
C ARG A 180 -4.17 1.03 -12.45
N TYR A 181 -4.99 1.44 -13.43
CA TYR A 181 -5.91 0.54 -14.12
C TYR A 181 -5.31 -0.17 -15.32
N ASN A 182 -4.24 0.37 -15.92
CA ASN A 182 -3.74 -0.10 -17.19
C ASN A 182 -2.29 -0.64 -17.16
N CYS A 183 -1.56 -0.54 -16.03
CA CYS A 183 -0.15 -0.92 -15.92
C CYS A 183 0.10 -2.42 -16.20
N SER A 184 -0.89 -3.29 -16.02
CA SER A 184 -0.78 -4.69 -16.40
C SER A 184 -0.54 -4.89 -17.91
N LYS A 185 -1.14 -4.03 -18.74
CA LYS A 185 -1.11 -4.14 -20.21
C LYS A 185 -0.25 -3.10 -20.89
N HIS A 186 -0.11 -1.92 -20.30
CA HIS A 186 0.62 -0.78 -20.85
C HIS A 186 1.66 -0.29 -19.85
N ARG A 187 2.94 -0.28 -20.25
CA ARG A 187 4.09 0.07 -19.41
C ARG A 187 4.95 1.20 -19.97
N ASP A 188 4.52 1.77 -21.09
CA ASP A 188 5.19 2.87 -21.76
C ASP A 188 4.62 4.22 -21.33
N VAL A 189 5.47 5.11 -20.86
CA VAL A 189 5.10 6.49 -20.46
C VAL A 189 4.41 7.24 -21.61
N ALA A 190 4.80 6.98 -22.87
CA ALA A 190 4.21 7.65 -24.02
C ALA A 190 2.73 7.29 -24.20
N TRP A 191 2.34 6.06 -23.90
CA TRP A 191 0.94 5.64 -23.94
C TRP A 191 0.09 6.43 -22.93
N TYR A 192 0.59 6.60 -21.71
CA TYR A 192 -0.11 7.36 -20.67
C TYR A 192 -0.14 8.86 -20.97
N ALA A 193 0.97 9.41 -21.44
CA ALA A 193 1.05 10.81 -21.86
C ALA A 193 -0.01 11.13 -22.91
N ASN A 194 -0.17 10.27 -23.91
CA ASN A 194 -1.22 10.41 -24.92
C ASN A 194 -2.63 10.34 -24.29
N LYS A 195 -2.86 9.42 -23.36
CA LYS A 195 -4.15 9.29 -22.65
C LYS A 195 -4.54 10.55 -21.88
N VAL A 196 -3.58 11.21 -21.25
CA VAL A 196 -3.83 12.44 -20.48
C VAL A 196 -3.69 13.73 -21.30
N GLY A 197 -3.33 13.62 -22.59
CA GLY A 197 -3.27 14.75 -23.51
C GLY A 197 -2.02 15.61 -23.39
N VAL A 198 -0.88 15.01 -23.00
CA VAL A 198 0.41 15.72 -22.83
C VAL A 198 1.56 14.98 -23.52
N THR A 199 2.76 15.61 -23.54
CA THR A 199 3.97 14.95 -24.02
C THR A 199 4.57 14.05 -22.92
N PRO A 200 5.28 12.94 -23.29
CA PRO A 200 5.97 12.08 -22.34
C PRO A 200 6.98 12.81 -21.46
N LYS A 201 7.67 13.80 -22.04
CA LYS A 201 8.62 14.66 -21.33
C LYS A 201 7.93 15.46 -20.25
N TYR A 202 6.86 16.18 -20.62
CA TYR A 202 6.06 16.97 -19.67
C TYR A 202 5.49 16.11 -18.56
N LEU A 203 4.93 14.92 -18.87
CA LEU A 203 4.40 14.02 -17.87
C LEU A 203 5.47 13.59 -16.86
N THR A 204 6.67 13.31 -17.33
CA THR A 204 7.81 12.93 -16.47
C THR A 204 8.30 14.11 -15.60
N GLU A 205 8.32 15.33 -16.14
CA GLU A 205 8.67 16.54 -15.40
C GLU A 205 7.64 16.79 -14.29
N VAL A 206 6.36 16.82 -14.62
CA VAL A 206 5.28 17.02 -13.64
C VAL A 206 5.28 15.93 -12.55
N SER A 207 5.59 14.68 -12.93
CA SER A 207 5.74 13.59 -11.97
C SER A 207 6.89 13.84 -11.00
N LYS A 208 8.05 14.28 -11.51
CA LYS A 208 9.21 14.61 -10.68
C LYS A 208 8.96 15.81 -9.77
N ASP A 209 8.32 16.85 -10.30
CA ASP A 209 7.99 18.05 -9.52
C ASP A 209 7.04 17.72 -8.36
N ALA A 210 6.05 16.84 -8.62
CA ALA A 210 5.06 16.46 -7.62
C ALA A 210 5.61 15.48 -6.57
N THR A 211 6.52 14.57 -6.94
CA THR A 211 6.86 13.40 -6.11
C THR A 211 8.34 13.07 -6.06
N ASN A 212 9.18 13.85 -6.70
CA ASN A 212 10.62 13.59 -6.90
C ASN A 212 10.91 12.27 -7.66
N ARG A 213 9.90 11.68 -8.31
CA ARG A 213 9.98 10.39 -9.02
C ARG A 213 9.51 10.55 -10.46
N PRO A 214 10.19 9.91 -11.44
CA PRO A 214 9.75 9.90 -12.84
C PRO A 214 8.46 9.09 -13.02
N ALA A 215 7.68 9.41 -14.07
CA ALA A 215 6.41 8.74 -14.37
C ALA A 215 6.54 7.21 -14.55
N GLY A 216 7.67 6.75 -15.12
CA GLY A 216 7.95 5.32 -15.30
C GLY A 216 7.98 4.53 -13.99
N ASP A 217 8.49 5.13 -12.92
CA ASP A 217 8.59 4.49 -11.61
C ASP A 217 7.21 4.23 -11.00
N TRP A 218 6.24 5.10 -11.25
CA TRP A 218 4.85 4.92 -10.83
C TRP A 218 4.16 3.78 -11.58
N ILE A 219 4.42 3.68 -12.90
CA ILE A 219 3.90 2.56 -13.71
C ILE A 219 4.46 1.24 -13.18
N ASP A 220 5.76 1.19 -12.91
CA ASP A 220 6.44 0.00 -12.38
C ASP A 220 5.95 -0.36 -10.98
N GLU A 221 5.68 0.62 -10.11
CA GLU A 221 5.13 0.40 -8.78
C GLU A 221 3.74 -0.26 -8.86
N TYR A 222 2.81 0.31 -9.63
CA TYR A 222 1.49 -0.31 -9.82
C TYR A 222 1.56 -1.70 -10.46
N ALA A 223 2.45 -1.86 -11.46
CA ALA A 223 2.66 -3.17 -12.07
C ALA A 223 3.24 -4.18 -11.07
N SER A 224 4.09 -3.75 -10.12
CA SER A 224 4.65 -4.61 -9.08
C SER A 224 3.57 -5.22 -8.18
N ILE A 225 2.55 -4.45 -7.84
CA ILE A 225 1.41 -4.90 -7.03
C ILE A 225 0.68 -6.03 -7.75
N ILE A 226 0.35 -5.80 -9.04
CA ILE A 226 -0.34 -6.80 -9.85
C ILE A 226 0.53 -8.05 -10.03
N LEU A 227 1.81 -7.86 -10.33
CA LEU A 227 2.75 -8.97 -10.49
C LEU A 227 2.85 -9.84 -9.24
N ARG A 228 2.97 -9.23 -8.06
CA ARG A 228 3.01 -9.97 -6.78
C ARG A 228 1.74 -10.79 -6.59
N LYS A 229 0.57 -10.20 -6.83
CA LYS A 229 -0.73 -10.86 -6.73
C LYS A 229 -0.84 -12.04 -7.68
N GLU A 230 -0.61 -11.81 -8.96
CA GLU A 230 -0.77 -12.85 -10.00
C GLU A 230 0.28 -13.98 -9.88
N LEU A 231 1.50 -13.65 -9.48
CA LEU A 231 2.53 -14.66 -9.22
C LEU A 231 2.22 -15.49 -7.97
N SER A 232 1.56 -14.89 -6.96
CA SER A 232 1.17 -15.59 -5.72
C SER A 232 -0.02 -16.52 -5.91
N ALA A 233 -0.92 -16.20 -6.83
CA ALA A 233 -2.16 -16.96 -7.04
C ALA A 233 -1.93 -18.36 -7.66
N GLU A 234 -0.77 -18.64 -8.24
CA GLU A 234 -0.37 -19.89 -8.93
C GLU A 234 -1.40 -20.47 -9.95
N ASN A 235 -2.46 -19.72 -10.24
CA ASN A 235 -3.57 -20.16 -11.10
C ASN A 235 -3.21 -20.21 -12.58
N LEU A 236 -2.14 -19.52 -12.99
CA LEU A 236 -1.69 -19.40 -14.36
C LEU A 236 -0.25 -19.88 -14.52
N SER A 237 0.05 -20.46 -15.66
CA SER A 237 1.45 -20.68 -16.06
C SER A 237 2.14 -19.32 -16.27
N LEU A 238 3.48 -19.27 -16.13
CA LEU A 238 4.24 -18.04 -16.40
C LEU A 238 4.07 -17.55 -17.85
N THR A 239 3.87 -18.49 -18.78
CA THR A 239 3.63 -18.18 -20.18
C THR A 239 2.27 -17.53 -20.39
N ASP A 240 1.22 -18.02 -19.70
CA ASP A 240 -0.11 -17.46 -19.82
C ASP A 240 -0.20 -16.10 -19.11
N LEU A 241 0.43 -15.97 -17.95
CA LEU A 241 0.54 -14.68 -17.25
C LEU A 241 1.27 -13.63 -18.11
N ALA A 242 2.34 -14.02 -18.81
CA ALA A 242 3.03 -13.14 -19.74
C ALA A 242 2.11 -12.66 -20.88
N LYS A 243 1.25 -13.54 -21.40
CA LYS A 243 0.26 -13.18 -22.45
C LYS A 243 -0.82 -12.25 -21.89
N GLU A 244 -1.40 -12.58 -20.71
CA GLU A 244 -2.42 -11.74 -20.08
C GLU A 244 -1.92 -10.34 -19.78
N MET A 245 -0.66 -10.22 -19.38
CA MET A 245 -0.01 -8.95 -19.15
C MET A 245 0.54 -8.29 -20.43
N ASN A 246 0.14 -8.78 -21.62
CA ASN A 246 0.51 -8.20 -22.91
C ASN A 246 2.02 -8.09 -23.15
N PHE A 247 2.78 -9.13 -22.78
CA PHE A 247 4.19 -9.25 -23.16
C PHE A 247 4.33 -10.03 -24.47
N SER A 248 5.25 -9.59 -25.33
CA SER A 248 5.55 -10.23 -26.61
C SER A 248 6.16 -11.63 -26.48
N SER A 249 6.77 -11.93 -25.33
CA SER A 249 7.39 -13.23 -25.05
C SER A 249 7.64 -13.43 -23.57
N LEU A 250 7.77 -14.70 -23.13
CA LEU A 250 8.15 -15.05 -21.76
C LEU A 250 9.53 -14.46 -21.34
N PRO A 251 10.57 -14.44 -22.20
CA PRO A 251 11.82 -13.74 -21.85
C PRO A 251 11.64 -12.25 -21.58
N ALA A 252 10.78 -11.55 -22.34
CA ALA A 252 10.50 -10.13 -22.12
C ALA A 252 9.79 -9.92 -20.77
N PHE A 253 8.81 -10.76 -20.46
CA PHE A 253 8.14 -10.79 -19.16
C PHE A 253 9.13 -11.02 -18.01
N THR A 254 9.97 -12.06 -18.13
CA THR A 254 10.96 -12.41 -17.10
C THR A 254 11.93 -11.25 -16.80
N ARG A 255 12.44 -10.58 -17.86
CA ARG A 255 13.31 -9.40 -17.69
C ARG A 255 12.59 -8.25 -16.97
N TYR A 256 11.34 -8.00 -17.33
CA TYR A 256 10.54 -6.96 -16.70
C TYR A 256 10.31 -7.26 -15.21
N VAL A 257 9.86 -8.47 -14.90
CA VAL A 257 9.64 -8.92 -13.52
C VAL A 257 10.92 -8.81 -12.69
N LYS A 258 12.06 -9.27 -13.24
CA LYS A 258 13.35 -9.18 -12.55
C LYS A 258 13.76 -7.72 -12.27
N ARG A 259 13.47 -6.81 -13.22
CA ARG A 259 13.73 -5.37 -13.02
C ARG A 259 12.85 -4.77 -11.94
N VAL A 260 11.56 -5.12 -11.91
CA VAL A 260 10.56 -4.50 -11.03
C VAL A 260 10.52 -5.14 -9.63
N LEU A 261 10.66 -6.47 -9.53
CA LEU A 261 10.61 -7.20 -8.26
C LEU A 261 11.98 -7.59 -7.69
N GLY A 262 13.07 -7.37 -8.44
CA GLY A 262 14.42 -7.76 -8.04
C GLY A 262 14.76 -9.25 -8.22
N CYS A 263 13.79 -10.09 -8.55
CA CYS A 263 13.98 -11.54 -8.76
C CYS A 263 13.15 -12.02 -9.98
N SER A 264 13.46 -13.21 -10.49
CA SER A 264 12.68 -13.80 -11.57
C SER A 264 11.31 -14.26 -11.09
N PRO A 265 10.32 -14.45 -12.01
CA PRO A 265 9.00 -14.97 -11.66
C PRO A 265 9.04 -16.31 -10.94
N SER A 266 9.94 -17.21 -11.34
CA SER A 266 10.11 -18.52 -10.71
C SER A 266 10.69 -18.38 -9.29
N GLU A 267 11.76 -17.59 -9.14
CA GLU A 267 12.37 -17.31 -7.83
C GLU A 267 11.35 -16.67 -6.87
N PHE A 268 10.49 -15.78 -7.37
CA PHE A 268 9.43 -15.18 -6.57
C PHE A 268 8.44 -16.24 -6.07
N ARG A 269 7.92 -17.12 -6.93
CA ARG A 269 7.04 -18.23 -6.54
C ARG A 269 7.70 -19.18 -5.55
N ASP A 270 8.96 -19.52 -5.77
CA ASP A 270 9.71 -20.43 -4.88
C ASP A 270 9.96 -19.79 -3.50
N SER A 271 10.16 -18.47 -3.44
CA SER A 271 10.32 -17.76 -2.16
C SER A 271 9.05 -17.80 -1.32
N LEU A 272 7.90 -17.73 -1.95
CA LEU A 272 6.61 -17.85 -1.27
C LEU A 272 6.43 -19.26 -0.68
N LYS A 273 6.73 -20.32 -1.46
CA LYS A 273 6.65 -21.70 -0.98
C LYS A 273 7.55 -21.93 0.24
N LYS A 274 8.76 -21.40 0.23
CA LYS A 274 9.67 -21.47 1.37
C LYS A 274 9.15 -20.74 2.62
N LYS A 275 8.51 -19.57 2.45
CA LYS A 275 7.88 -18.83 3.55
C LYS A 275 6.72 -19.64 4.18
N TYR A 276 5.91 -20.30 3.38
CA TYR A 276 4.82 -21.15 3.91
C TYR A 276 5.34 -22.32 4.75
N VAL A 277 6.39 -23.00 4.32
CA VAL A 277 7.01 -24.12 5.07
C VAL A 277 7.62 -23.65 6.40
N PHE A 278 8.06 -22.40 6.51
CA PHE A 278 8.62 -21.86 7.76
C PHE A 278 7.54 -21.48 8.78
N VAL A 279 6.38 -21.04 8.31
CA VAL A 279 5.23 -20.66 9.18
C VAL A 279 4.55 -21.92 9.76
N GLU A 280 4.48 -23.02 9.00
CA GLU A 280 3.96 -24.30 9.50
C GLU A 280 4.85 -25.00 10.56
N LYS A 281 6.10 -24.55 10.69
CA LYS A 281 7.07 -25.12 11.66
C LYS A 281 7.23 -24.30 12.93
N LEU A 282 6.49 -23.24 13.12
CA LEU A 282 6.45 -22.56 14.42
C LEU A 282 5.61 -23.42 15.38
N PRO A 283 6.16 -23.80 16.55
CA PRO A 283 5.41 -24.59 17.51
C PRO A 283 4.19 -23.80 17.97
N SER A 284 3.03 -24.44 17.92
CA SER A 284 1.82 -24.00 18.59
C SER A 284 2.06 -24.13 20.11
N GLU A 285 2.43 -23.05 20.77
CA GLU A 285 2.34 -22.90 22.22
C GLU A 285 1.23 -21.92 22.57
#